data_767cf0ee88ad7ca7f2b527d666995ad2
#
_entry.id   767cf0ee88ad7ca7f2b527d666995ad2
#
_cell.length_a   1.000
_cell.length_b   1.000
_cell.length_c   1.000
_cell.angle_alpha   90.00
_cell.angle_beta   90.00
_cell.angle_gamma   90.00
#
_symmetry.space_group_name_H-M   'P 1'
#
loop_
_entity.id
_entity.type
_entity.pdbx_description
1 polymer ?
#
loop_
_entity_poly.entity_id
_entity_poly.type
_entity_poly.pdbx_seq_one_letter_code
_entity_poly.pdbx_strand_id
1 'polypeptide(L)'
;MALLTALGVRELGERLFGSLSEGEKKRVQIARALMADPELLLLDEPASSLDLGGREDLLRRIESLSKDPLAPATVIVTHHIEEIPVGTTHALLLREGAVVAQGEVASVITDQNLTQAYGLAITVQTEGGRFFARAR
;
A
#
# COMPACT_ATOMS: atom_id res chain seq x y z
N MET A 1 -16.84 12.58 -3.96
CA MET A 1 -16.64 12.54 -5.42
C MET A 1 -15.15 12.56 -5.80
N ALA A 2 -14.30 13.41 -5.23
CA ALA A 2 -12.86 13.47 -5.52
C ALA A 2 -12.13 12.14 -5.24
N LEU A 3 -12.39 11.50 -4.11
CA LEU A 3 -11.75 10.23 -3.72
C LEU A 3 -12.01 9.08 -4.72
N LEU A 4 -13.24 8.97 -5.22
CA LEU A 4 -13.59 7.96 -6.22
C LEU A 4 -12.93 8.22 -7.58
N THR A 5 -12.77 9.50 -7.93
CA THR A 5 -12.07 9.90 -9.14
C THR A 5 -10.58 9.57 -9.04
N ALA A 6 -9.95 9.79 -7.89
CA ALA A 6 -8.54 9.43 -7.65
C ALA A 6 -8.29 7.93 -7.86
N LEU A 7 -9.24 7.08 -7.49
CA LEU A 7 -9.18 5.63 -7.71
C LEU A 7 -9.52 5.20 -9.17
N GLY A 8 -9.98 6.11 -10.02
CA GLY A 8 -10.35 5.81 -11.42
C GLY A 8 -11.47 4.80 -11.55
N VAL A 9 -12.40 4.76 -10.59
CA VAL A 9 -13.53 3.81 -10.61
C VAL A 9 -14.77 4.35 -11.33
N ARG A 10 -14.81 5.65 -11.61
CA ARG A 10 -15.96 6.27 -12.27
C ARG A 10 -16.26 5.65 -13.64
N GLU A 11 -15.19 5.31 -14.38
CA GLU A 11 -15.28 4.71 -15.72
C GLU A 11 -15.69 3.22 -15.68
N LEU A 12 -15.70 2.62 -14.50
CA LEU A 12 -16.03 1.21 -14.31
C LEU A 12 -17.51 1.00 -13.92
N GLY A 13 -18.25 2.08 -13.69
CA GLY A 13 -19.59 2.04 -13.08
C GLY A 13 -20.63 1.25 -13.86
N GLU A 14 -20.51 1.15 -15.18
CA GLU A 14 -21.45 0.40 -16.04
C GLU A 14 -20.95 -1.02 -16.37
N ARG A 15 -19.75 -1.40 -15.90
CA ARG A 15 -19.20 -2.72 -16.16
C ARG A 15 -19.57 -3.72 -15.07
N LEU A 16 -19.82 -4.95 -15.47
CA LEU A 16 -20.04 -6.04 -14.52
C LEU A 16 -18.78 -6.32 -13.71
N PHE A 17 -18.90 -6.40 -12.38
CA PHE A 17 -17.75 -6.66 -11.50
C PHE A 17 -16.94 -7.90 -11.90
N GLY A 18 -17.62 -8.98 -12.34
CA GLY A 18 -16.96 -10.19 -12.81
C GLY A 18 -16.12 -10.01 -14.07
N SER A 19 -16.36 -8.97 -14.88
CA SER A 19 -15.60 -8.67 -16.10
C SER A 19 -14.40 -7.75 -15.86
N LEU A 20 -14.22 -7.26 -14.62
CA LEU A 20 -13.12 -6.39 -14.25
C LEU A 20 -11.82 -7.18 -14.08
N SER A 21 -10.70 -6.54 -14.41
CA SER A 21 -9.38 -7.07 -14.04
C SER A 21 -9.19 -7.08 -12.51
N GLU A 22 -8.23 -7.84 -12.01
CA GLU A 22 -7.96 -7.90 -10.56
C GLU A 22 -7.61 -6.51 -9.98
N GLY A 23 -6.84 -5.70 -10.69
CA GLY A 23 -6.55 -4.32 -10.29
C GLY A 23 -7.79 -3.43 -10.27
N GLU A 24 -8.67 -3.54 -11.27
CA GLU A 24 -9.96 -2.83 -11.29
C GLU A 24 -10.86 -3.26 -10.13
N LYS A 25 -10.95 -4.56 -9.85
CA LYS A 25 -11.70 -5.10 -8.70
C LYS A 25 -11.19 -4.53 -7.38
N LYS A 26 -9.88 -4.51 -7.16
CA LYS A 26 -9.27 -3.94 -5.95
C LYS A 26 -9.62 -2.45 -5.79
N ARG A 27 -9.55 -1.67 -6.86
CA ARG A 27 -9.93 -0.25 -6.84
C ARG A 27 -11.41 -0.05 -6.50
N VAL A 28 -12.29 -0.87 -7.06
CA VAL A 28 -13.73 -0.84 -6.75
C VAL A 28 -13.99 -1.21 -5.28
N GLN A 29 -13.29 -2.19 -4.74
CA GLN A 29 -13.41 -2.58 -3.32
C GLN A 29 -12.95 -1.45 -2.39
N ILE A 30 -11.84 -0.78 -2.69
CA ILE A 30 -11.37 0.38 -1.91
C ILE A 30 -12.38 1.53 -2.02
N ALA A 31 -12.88 1.82 -3.22
CA ALA A 31 -13.90 2.83 -3.44
C ALA A 31 -15.17 2.55 -2.63
N ARG A 32 -15.61 1.28 -2.59
CA ARG A 32 -16.75 0.85 -1.78
C ARG A 32 -16.53 1.09 -0.29
N ALA A 33 -15.32 0.79 0.22
CA ALA A 33 -14.98 1.07 1.62
C ALA A 33 -15.04 2.57 1.92
N LEU A 34 -14.54 3.42 1.01
CA LEU A 34 -14.56 4.88 1.14
C LEU A 34 -15.97 5.49 1.07
N MET A 35 -16.94 4.80 0.47
CA MET A 35 -18.33 5.27 0.42
C MET A 35 -18.99 5.37 1.81
N ALA A 36 -18.48 4.66 2.79
CA ALA A 36 -18.94 4.74 4.18
C ALA A 36 -18.38 5.95 4.94
N ASP A 37 -17.57 6.80 4.29
CA ASP A 37 -16.89 7.95 4.89
C ASP A 37 -16.10 7.56 6.17
N PRO A 38 -15.20 6.58 6.10
CA PRO A 38 -14.51 6.06 7.27
C PRO A 38 -13.43 7.02 7.77
N GLU A 39 -13.18 7.05 9.07
CA GLU A 39 -12.01 7.73 9.65
C GLU A 39 -10.73 6.93 9.45
N LEU A 40 -10.83 5.62 9.31
CA LEU A 40 -9.71 4.70 9.13
C LEU A 40 -9.99 3.69 8.01
N LEU A 41 -9.07 3.59 7.07
CA LEU A 41 -9.07 2.60 5.99
C LEU A 41 -7.98 1.55 6.25
N LEU A 42 -8.39 0.28 6.35
CA LEU A 42 -7.47 -0.84 6.49
C LEU A 42 -7.38 -1.61 5.18
N LEU A 43 -6.20 -1.74 4.62
CA LEU A 43 -5.91 -2.48 3.40
C LEU A 43 -4.97 -3.64 3.70
N ASP A 44 -5.51 -4.85 3.65
CA ASP A 44 -4.74 -6.07 3.89
C ASP A 44 -4.31 -6.67 2.55
N GLU A 45 -2.99 -6.69 2.32
CA GLU A 45 -2.37 -7.22 1.10
C GLU A 45 -3.03 -6.70 -0.20
N PRO A 46 -3.23 -5.37 -0.37
CA PRO A 46 -4.06 -4.86 -1.46
C PRO A 46 -3.50 -5.16 -2.85
N ALA A 47 -2.20 -5.36 -2.98
CA ALA A 47 -1.52 -5.58 -4.26
C ALA A 47 -1.10 -7.05 -4.51
N SER A 48 -1.37 -7.97 -3.59
CA SER A 48 -0.81 -9.34 -3.57
C SER A 48 -1.14 -10.20 -4.81
N SER A 49 -2.24 -9.93 -5.50
CA SER A 49 -2.67 -10.69 -6.69
C SER A 49 -2.44 -9.96 -8.01
N LEU A 50 -1.75 -8.83 -7.98
CA LEU A 50 -1.57 -7.97 -9.13
C LEU A 50 -0.22 -8.24 -9.83
N ASP A 51 -0.22 -8.11 -11.15
CA ASP A 51 1.03 -8.00 -11.91
C ASP A 51 1.72 -6.66 -11.61
N LEU A 52 2.92 -6.47 -12.13
CA LEU A 52 3.70 -5.27 -11.91
C LEU A 52 2.92 -4.00 -12.29
N GLY A 53 2.25 -4.00 -13.45
CA GLY A 53 1.50 -2.84 -13.94
C GLY A 53 0.32 -2.49 -13.05
N GLY A 54 -0.46 -3.49 -12.65
CA GLY A 54 -1.61 -3.34 -11.75
C GLY A 54 -1.19 -2.88 -10.34
N ARG A 55 -0.08 -3.43 -9.83
CA ARG A 55 0.49 -3.01 -8.55
C ARG A 55 0.90 -1.53 -8.58
N GLU A 56 1.67 -1.13 -9.58
CA GLU A 56 2.14 0.25 -9.70
C GLU A 56 0.99 1.26 -9.91
N ASP A 57 -0.04 0.89 -10.68
CA ASP A 57 -1.24 1.71 -10.81
C ASP A 57 -1.98 1.86 -9.48
N LEU A 58 -2.18 0.77 -8.73
CA LEU A 58 -2.83 0.80 -7.44
C LEU A 58 -2.07 1.67 -6.42
N LEU A 59 -0.75 1.50 -6.33
CA LEU A 59 0.09 2.27 -5.39
C LEU A 59 0.05 3.77 -5.69
N ARG A 60 0.12 4.16 -6.97
CA ARG A 60 -0.03 5.57 -7.38
C ARG A 60 -1.39 6.16 -7.01
N ARG A 61 -2.45 5.36 -7.08
CA ARG A 61 -3.79 5.80 -6.68
C ARG A 61 -3.92 5.95 -5.17
N ILE A 62 -3.34 5.05 -4.39
CA ILE A 62 -3.28 5.15 -2.92
C ILE A 62 -2.46 6.40 -2.52
N GLU A 63 -1.33 6.65 -3.18
CA GLU A 63 -0.54 7.87 -2.99
C GLU A 63 -1.36 9.13 -3.31
N SER A 64 -2.10 9.13 -4.42
CA SER A 64 -2.97 10.25 -4.78
C SER A 64 -4.10 10.46 -3.76
N LEU A 65 -4.68 9.37 -3.26
CA LEU A 65 -5.69 9.41 -2.20
C LEU A 65 -5.13 10.03 -0.93
N SER A 66 -3.94 9.65 -0.51
CA SER A 66 -3.31 10.14 0.73
C SER A 66 -3.00 11.65 0.73
N LYS A 67 -2.99 12.29 -0.44
CA LYS A 67 -2.79 13.73 -0.60
C LYS A 67 -4.08 14.55 -0.41
N ASP A 68 -5.24 13.89 -0.40
CA ASP A 68 -6.53 14.56 -0.18
C ASP A 68 -6.71 14.80 1.33
N PRO A 69 -6.92 16.04 1.78
CA PRO A 69 -7.15 16.35 3.20
C PRO A 69 -8.37 15.66 3.81
N LEU A 70 -9.30 15.22 2.98
CA LEU A 70 -10.51 14.50 3.39
C LEU A 70 -10.33 12.98 3.37
N ALA A 71 -9.15 12.49 2.97
CA ALA A 71 -8.90 11.05 2.97
C ALA A 71 -8.80 10.51 4.39
N PRO A 72 -9.29 9.28 4.64
CA PRO A 72 -9.13 8.61 5.91
C PRO A 72 -7.67 8.33 6.23
N ALA A 73 -7.33 8.22 7.50
CA ALA A 73 -6.08 7.60 7.90
C ALA A 73 -6.02 6.18 7.29
N THR A 74 -4.91 5.84 6.63
CA THR A 74 -4.81 4.56 5.91
C THR A 74 -3.70 3.71 6.49
N VAL A 75 -4.03 2.46 6.80
CA VAL A 75 -3.07 1.42 7.21
C VAL A 75 -3.02 0.36 6.12
N ILE A 76 -1.83 0.05 5.65
CA ILE A 76 -1.57 -0.99 4.66
C ILE A 76 -0.78 -2.10 5.32
N VAL A 77 -1.28 -3.33 5.24
CA VAL A 77 -0.54 -4.53 5.63
C VAL A 77 0.01 -5.17 4.36
N THR A 78 1.31 -5.39 4.32
CA THR A 78 2.00 -6.08 3.22
C THR A 78 3.25 -6.78 3.73
N HIS A 79 3.69 -7.79 3.01
CA HIS A 79 4.98 -8.45 3.22
C HIS A 79 6.01 -8.10 2.12
N HIS A 80 5.67 -7.16 1.24
CA HIS A 80 6.52 -6.68 0.16
C HIS A 80 6.96 -5.22 0.40
N ILE A 81 8.25 -4.99 0.54
CA ILE A 81 8.81 -3.66 0.82
C ILE A 81 8.52 -2.67 -0.32
N GLU A 82 8.53 -3.13 -1.56
CA GLU A 82 8.22 -2.34 -2.75
C GLU A 82 6.73 -1.93 -2.86
N GLU A 83 5.88 -2.46 -2.01
CA GLU A 83 4.46 -2.06 -1.93
C GLU A 83 4.19 -0.91 -0.95
N ILE A 84 5.23 -0.38 -0.31
CA ILE A 84 5.11 0.82 0.54
C ILE A 84 4.90 2.03 -0.38
N PRO A 85 3.73 2.71 -0.34
CA PRO A 85 3.47 3.87 -1.18
C PRO A 85 4.36 5.05 -0.80
N VAL A 86 4.65 5.91 -1.78
CA VAL A 86 5.25 7.22 -1.50
C VAL A 86 4.32 8.02 -0.59
N GLY A 87 4.89 8.72 0.39
CA GLY A 87 4.12 9.48 1.38
C GLY A 87 3.69 8.69 2.62
N THR A 88 4.04 7.39 2.70
CA THR A 88 3.90 6.64 3.96
C THR A 88 4.71 7.31 5.05
N THR A 89 4.06 7.64 6.17
CA THR A 89 4.69 8.38 7.26
C THR A 89 5.33 7.46 8.29
N HIS A 90 4.64 6.40 8.67
CA HIS A 90 5.05 5.47 9.73
C HIS A 90 5.00 4.03 9.25
N ALA A 91 5.81 3.20 9.89
CA ALA A 91 5.79 1.76 9.68
C ALA A 91 5.85 1.00 11.02
N LEU A 92 5.30 -0.19 11.01
CA LEU A 92 5.40 -1.19 12.07
C LEU A 92 5.92 -2.48 11.44
N LEU A 93 7.08 -2.95 11.89
CA LEU A 93 7.70 -4.17 11.41
C LEU A 93 7.56 -5.28 12.43
N LEU A 94 6.96 -6.39 12.00
CA LEU A 94 6.64 -7.54 12.86
C LEU A 94 7.43 -8.78 12.46
N ARG A 95 7.77 -9.59 13.44
CA ARG A 95 8.28 -10.95 13.26
C ARG A 95 7.74 -11.85 14.36
N GLU A 96 7.18 -12.99 14.00
CA GLU A 96 6.68 -14.01 14.94
C GLU A 96 5.74 -13.42 16.01
N GLY A 97 4.88 -12.47 15.62
CA GLY A 97 3.95 -11.81 16.53
C GLY A 97 4.55 -10.73 17.43
N ALA A 98 5.85 -10.44 17.32
CA ALA A 98 6.54 -9.41 18.09
C ALA A 98 6.94 -8.21 17.22
N VAL A 99 6.99 -7.02 17.84
CA VAL A 99 7.44 -5.80 17.18
C VAL A 99 8.97 -5.81 17.07
N VAL A 100 9.48 -5.72 15.85
CA VAL A 100 10.91 -5.54 15.56
C VAL A 100 11.29 -4.06 15.60
N ALA A 101 10.51 -3.22 14.93
CA ALA A 101 10.69 -1.78 14.91
C ALA A 101 9.37 -1.08 14.62
N GLN A 102 9.22 0.16 15.11
CA GLN A 102 8.07 1.01 14.81
C GLN A 102 8.48 2.49 14.84
N GLY A 103 7.82 3.32 14.07
CA GLY A 103 8.08 4.76 14.02
C GLY A 103 8.05 5.31 12.59
N GLU A 104 8.77 6.40 12.36
CA GLU A 104 8.90 6.97 11.03
C GLU A 104 9.43 5.95 10.03
N VAL A 105 8.83 5.90 8.85
CA VAL A 105 9.10 4.85 7.85
C VAL A 105 10.58 4.73 7.50
N ALA A 106 11.29 5.85 7.33
CA ALA A 106 12.72 5.85 7.01
C ALA A 106 13.60 5.29 8.13
N SER A 107 13.17 5.41 9.39
CA SER A 107 13.86 4.86 10.56
C SER A 107 13.56 3.37 10.77
N VAL A 108 12.44 2.89 10.27
CA VAL A 108 12.01 1.50 10.42
C VAL A 108 12.51 0.64 9.25
N ILE A 109 12.42 1.12 8.01
CA ILE A 109 12.81 0.36 6.82
C ILE A 109 14.31 0.54 6.57
N THR A 110 15.10 -0.22 7.31
CA THR A 110 16.58 -0.21 7.27
C THR A 110 17.15 -1.60 7.06
N ASP A 111 18.40 -1.69 6.59
CA ASP A 111 19.12 -2.97 6.45
C ASP A 111 19.07 -3.80 7.73
N GLN A 112 19.34 -3.15 8.87
CA GLN A 112 19.40 -3.81 10.17
C GLN A 112 18.01 -4.38 10.58
N ASN A 113 16.97 -3.57 10.53
CA ASN A 113 15.64 -3.98 10.97
C ASN A 113 15.06 -5.05 10.04
N LEU A 114 15.24 -4.92 8.71
CA LEU A 114 14.78 -5.94 7.78
C LEU A 114 15.59 -7.23 7.91
N THR A 115 16.91 -7.16 8.12
CA THR A 115 17.72 -8.34 8.40
C THR A 115 17.21 -9.08 9.64
N GLN A 116 16.86 -8.34 10.69
CA GLN A 116 16.28 -8.93 11.90
C GLN A 116 14.89 -9.52 11.64
N ALA A 117 14.03 -8.80 10.92
CA ALA A 117 12.66 -9.25 10.64
C ALA A 117 12.62 -10.51 9.77
N TYR A 118 13.42 -10.56 8.71
CA TYR A 118 13.41 -11.67 7.76
C TYR A 118 14.38 -12.81 8.14
N GLY A 119 15.33 -12.56 9.04
CA GLY A 119 16.31 -13.57 9.47
C GLY A 119 17.38 -13.88 8.41
N LEU A 120 17.61 -13.00 7.45
CA LEU A 120 18.62 -13.11 6.42
C LEU A 120 19.20 -11.72 6.10
N ALA A 121 20.45 -11.67 5.64
CA ALA A 121 21.10 -10.40 5.34
C ALA A 121 20.39 -9.67 4.19
N ILE A 122 19.87 -8.48 4.46
CA ILE A 122 19.13 -7.65 3.51
C ILE A 122 19.84 -6.31 3.32
N THR A 123 19.78 -5.80 2.10
CA THR A 123 20.13 -4.42 1.76
C THR A 123 18.88 -3.70 1.26
N VAL A 124 18.65 -2.50 1.79
CA VAL A 124 17.58 -1.59 1.39
C VAL A 124 18.13 -0.50 0.49
N GLN A 125 17.43 -0.18 -0.56
CA GLN A 125 17.68 0.97 -1.42
C GLN A 125 16.45 1.85 -1.46
N THR A 126 16.63 3.16 -1.53
CA THR A 126 15.53 4.11 -1.67
C THR A 126 15.73 4.91 -2.95
N GLU A 127 14.70 4.92 -3.79
CA GLU A 127 14.68 5.69 -5.03
C GLU A 127 13.31 6.32 -5.22
N GLY A 128 13.26 7.63 -5.49
CA GLY A 128 12.00 8.35 -5.70
C GLY A 128 11.02 8.27 -4.53
N GLY A 129 11.51 8.08 -3.30
CA GLY A 129 10.66 7.90 -2.10
C GLY A 129 10.10 6.47 -1.95
N ARG A 130 10.50 5.53 -2.81
CA ARG A 130 10.14 4.11 -2.77
C ARG A 130 11.27 3.30 -2.17
N PHE A 131 10.92 2.24 -1.46
CA PHE A 131 11.87 1.30 -0.88
C PHE A 131 11.97 0.05 -1.72
N PHE A 132 13.19 -0.46 -1.87
CA PHE A 132 13.51 -1.71 -2.54
C PHE A 132 14.43 -2.52 -1.65
N ALA A 133 14.18 -3.80 -1.51
CA ALA A 133 14.98 -4.68 -0.67
C ALA A 133 15.45 -5.92 -1.45
N ARG A 134 16.69 -6.34 -1.19
CA ARG A 134 17.23 -7.58 -1.73
C ARG A 134 18.07 -8.31 -0.69
N ALA A 135 18.10 -9.62 -0.76
CA ALA A 135 19.08 -10.43 -0.03
C ALA A 135 20.51 -10.15 -0.55
N ARG A 136 21.49 -10.18 0.36
CA ARG A 136 22.92 -10.10 0.02
C ARG A 136 23.45 -11.46 -0.37
#